data_bd3d3879103bc68c6f59f3890ae7e6cf
#
_entry.id   bd3d3879103bc68c6f59f3890ae7e6cf
#
_cell.length_a   1.000
_cell.length_b   1.000
_cell.length_c   1.000
_cell.angle_alpha   90.00
_cell.angle_beta   90.00
_cell.angle_gamma   90.00
#
_symmetry.space_group_name_H-M   'P 1'
#
loop_
_entity.id
_entity.type
_entity.pdbx_description
1 polymer ?
#
loop_
_entity_poly.entity_id
_entity_poly.type
_entity_poly.pdbx_seq_one_letter_code
_entity_poly.pdbx_strand_id
1 'polypeptide(L)'
;MKGFARMPKDDHADTGLSKKDYKRRLRALQIELVKIQRRAITHGHRILVIFEGRDAAGKDGVIKRIADHLSPRETRIVALGKPSDRDTRSWYFQRYAPHLPADGEIALFNRSWYNRAGVEPVMGFVSDQEVEAFYDNVGAFEQMLVRDGTQILKYYLDISRDEQIHVATNSLVCADMGLRSSNSLDKLRKATINWIMEPLSKNTYGDKYLSKKF
;
A
#
# COMPACT_ATOMS: atom_id res chain seq x y z
N MET A 1 16.62 -1.86 -3.72
CA MET A 1 15.16 -2.16 -3.68
C MET A 1 14.61 -2.02 -5.08
N LYS A 2 14.06 -3.10 -5.64
CA LYS A 2 13.32 -3.01 -6.90
C LYS A 2 12.08 -2.16 -6.63
N GLY A 3 11.88 -1.13 -7.44
CA GLY A 3 10.78 -0.20 -7.34
C GLY A 3 9.41 -0.87 -7.35
N PHE A 4 8.37 -0.08 -7.11
CA PHE A 4 6.99 -0.52 -7.26
C PHE A 4 6.85 -1.38 -8.52
N ALA A 5 6.48 -2.64 -8.34
CA ALA A 5 6.03 -3.43 -9.45
C ALA A 5 4.73 -2.77 -9.95
N ARG A 6 4.87 -1.93 -10.97
CA ARG A 6 3.72 -1.42 -11.72
C ARG A 6 3.10 -2.65 -12.37
N MET A 7 1.90 -3.00 -11.94
CA MET A 7 1.09 -3.90 -12.75
C MET A 7 0.99 -3.31 -14.14
N PRO A 8 1.24 -4.06 -15.23
CA PRO A 8 1.14 -3.54 -16.57
C PRO A 8 -0.19 -2.79 -16.72
N LYS A 9 -0.19 -1.64 -17.38
CA LYS A 9 -1.42 -1.08 -17.93
C LYS A 9 -1.89 -2.08 -18.97
N ASP A 10 -2.82 -2.92 -18.59
CA ASP A 10 -3.58 -3.64 -19.58
C ASP A 10 -4.41 -2.57 -20.32
N ASP A 11 -4.02 -2.28 -21.54
CA ASP A 11 -4.99 -1.88 -22.54
C ASP A 11 -6.13 -2.88 -22.38
N HIS A 12 -7.38 -2.44 -22.27
CA HIS A 12 -8.59 -3.25 -22.04
C HIS A 12 -8.80 -4.36 -23.09
N ALA A 13 -7.76 -5.08 -23.42
CA ALA A 13 -7.85 -6.40 -23.98
C ALA A 13 -8.38 -7.28 -22.86
N ASP A 14 -9.64 -7.68 -22.98
CA ASP A 14 -10.23 -8.82 -22.31
C ASP A 14 -9.12 -9.84 -22.05
N THR A 15 -8.63 -9.96 -20.82
CA THR A 15 -7.43 -10.75 -20.49
C THR A 15 -7.61 -12.22 -20.80
N GLY A 16 -8.70 -12.60 -21.47
CA GLY A 16 -8.97 -13.93 -21.98
C GLY A 16 -8.85 -15.07 -20.96
N LEU A 17 -8.62 -14.74 -19.68
CA LEU A 17 -8.52 -15.72 -18.62
C LEU A 17 -9.90 -16.28 -18.28
N SER A 18 -10.10 -17.55 -18.60
CA SER A 18 -11.30 -18.24 -18.13
C SER A 18 -11.37 -18.19 -16.58
N LYS A 19 -12.58 -18.17 -16.04
CA LYS A 19 -12.80 -18.25 -14.57
C LYS A 19 -12.07 -19.45 -13.95
N LYS A 20 -11.92 -20.53 -14.68
CA LYS A 20 -11.18 -21.74 -14.26
C LYS A 20 -9.69 -21.49 -14.19
N ASP A 21 -9.12 -20.81 -15.20
CA ASP A 21 -7.68 -20.49 -15.23
C ASP A 21 -7.30 -19.47 -14.19
N TYR A 22 -8.14 -18.46 -13.99
CA TYR A 22 -7.96 -17.50 -12.89
C TYR A 22 -7.91 -18.21 -11.53
N LYS A 23 -8.87 -19.09 -11.23
CA LYS A 23 -8.89 -19.84 -9.96
C LYS A 23 -7.66 -20.73 -9.80
N ARG A 24 -7.22 -21.38 -10.88
CA ARG A 24 -6.02 -22.22 -10.87
C ARG A 24 -4.76 -21.41 -10.55
N ARG A 25 -4.58 -20.26 -11.22
CA ARG A 25 -3.43 -19.38 -10.99
C ARG A 25 -3.46 -18.78 -9.58
N LEU A 26 -4.61 -18.32 -9.14
CA LEU A 26 -4.78 -17.79 -7.78
C LEU A 26 -4.39 -18.83 -6.73
N ARG A 27 -4.85 -20.08 -6.90
CA ARG A 27 -4.49 -21.16 -5.98
C ARG A 27 -3.00 -21.43 -5.93
N ALA A 28 -2.33 -21.42 -7.08
CA ALA A 28 -0.88 -21.59 -7.14
C ALA A 28 -0.15 -20.47 -6.38
N LEU A 29 -0.58 -19.21 -6.57
CA LEU A 29 0.01 -18.07 -5.84
C LEU A 29 -0.26 -18.15 -4.33
N GLN A 30 -1.43 -18.58 -3.92
CA GLN A 30 -1.75 -18.76 -2.49
C GLN A 30 -0.88 -19.83 -1.83
N ILE A 31 -0.54 -20.92 -2.56
CA ILE A 31 0.41 -21.92 -2.07
C ILE A 31 1.80 -21.29 -1.83
N GLU A 32 2.29 -20.46 -2.77
CA GLU A 32 3.57 -19.77 -2.59
C GLU A 32 3.53 -18.77 -1.41
N LEU A 33 2.42 -18.06 -1.22
CA LEU A 33 2.25 -17.17 -0.06
C LEU A 33 2.34 -17.92 1.27
N VAL A 34 1.74 -19.10 1.37
CA VAL A 34 1.86 -19.95 2.57
C VAL A 34 3.30 -20.39 2.81
N LYS A 35 4.04 -20.72 1.76
CA LYS A 35 5.47 -21.06 1.86
C LYS A 35 6.29 -19.85 2.35
N ILE A 36 6.01 -18.65 1.82
CA ILE A 36 6.65 -17.40 2.26
C ILE A 36 6.37 -17.15 3.74
N GLN A 37 5.10 -17.28 4.17
CA GLN A 37 4.74 -17.11 5.58
C GLN A 37 5.48 -18.11 6.47
N ARG A 38 5.50 -19.39 6.09
CA ARG A 38 6.23 -20.41 6.86
C ARG A 38 7.71 -20.07 6.99
N ARG A 39 8.33 -19.58 5.89
CA ARG A 39 9.73 -19.13 5.93
C ARG A 39 9.89 -17.91 6.85
N ALA A 40 8.97 -16.94 6.79
CA ALA A 40 9.00 -15.76 7.65
C ALA A 40 8.95 -16.16 9.12
N ILE A 41 8.05 -17.06 9.50
CA ILE A 41 7.94 -17.59 10.87
C ILE A 41 9.23 -18.29 11.29
N THR A 42 9.77 -19.18 10.45
CA THR A 42 10.95 -19.99 10.78
C THR A 42 12.21 -19.14 10.98
N HIS A 43 12.34 -18.04 10.23
CA HIS A 43 13.55 -17.20 10.23
C HIS A 43 13.36 -15.85 10.93
N GLY A 44 12.19 -15.60 11.53
CA GLY A 44 11.91 -14.34 12.20
C GLY A 44 11.81 -13.14 11.25
N HIS A 45 11.45 -13.33 9.97
CA HIS A 45 11.33 -12.21 9.04
C HIS A 45 10.11 -11.34 9.36
N ARG A 46 10.31 -10.04 9.39
CA ARG A 46 9.25 -9.03 9.52
C ARG A 46 8.87 -8.51 8.16
N ILE A 47 7.63 -8.75 7.72
CA ILE A 47 7.17 -8.39 6.38
C ILE A 47 6.03 -7.38 6.50
N LEU A 48 6.24 -6.19 5.95
CA LEU A 48 5.24 -5.13 5.84
C LEU A 48 4.86 -4.93 4.38
N VAL A 49 3.60 -5.16 4.05
CA VAL A 49 3.07 -4.95 2.70
C VAL A 49 2.09 -3.79 2.73
N ILE A 50 2.36 -2.77 1.94
CA ILE A 50 1.55 -1.56 1.84
C ILE A 50 0.82 -1.56 0.50
N PHE A 51 -0.50 -1.43 0.55
CA PHE A 51 -1.36 -1.29 -0.61
C PHE A 51 -1.90 0.12 -0.68
N GLU A 52 -1.45 0.87 -1.67
CA GLU A 52 -1.91 2.20 -2.00
C GLU A 52 -2.69 2.21 -3.32
N GLY A 53 -3.30 3.32 -3.64
CA GLY A 53 -4.05 3.50 -4.88
C GLY A 53 -5.40 4.16 -4.65
N ARG A 54 -6.09 4.44 -5.75
CA ARG A 54 -7.39 5.12 -5.75
C ARG A 54 -8.45 4.35 -4.98
N ASP A 55 -9.49 5.06 -4.55
CA ASP A 55 -10.69 4.40 -4.05
C ASP A 55 -11.30 3.54 -5.15
N ALA A 56 -11.87 2.42 -4.76
CA ALA A 56 -12.41 1.41 -5.65
C ALA A 56 -11.37 0.65 -6.52
N ALA A 57 -10.05 0.87 -6.33
CA ALA A 57 -9.00 0.14 -7.05
C ALA A 57 -8.83 -1.34 -6.63
N GLY A 58 -9.69 -1.85 -5.76
CA GLY A 58 -9.71 -3.27 -5.40
C GLY A 58 -8.73 -3.67 -4.29
N LYS A 59 -8.18 -2.72 -3.52
CA LYS A 59 -7.24 -2.98 -2.42
C LYS A 59 -7.75 -4.05 -1.45
N ASP A 60 -8.99 -3.90 -0.95
CA ASP A 60 -9.59 -4.88 -0.03
C ASP A 60 -9.68 -6.28 -0.65
N GLY A 61 -10.05 -6.34 -1.93
CA GLY A 61 -10.15 -7.59 -2.66
C GLY A 61 -8.81 -8.30 -2.81
N VAL A 62 -7.72 -7.56 -3.05
CA VAL A 62 -6.36 -8.11 -3.13
C VAL A 62 -5.89 -8.57 -1.77
N ILE A 63 -6.00 -7.74 -0.74
CA ILE A 63 -5.62 -8.06 0.64
C ILE A 63 -6.34 -9.31 1.12
N LYS A 64 -7.66 -9.39 0.90
CA LYS A 64 -8.45 -10.57 1.26
C LYS A 64 -7.91 -11.84 0.59
N ARG A 65 -7.65 -11.81 -0.72
CA ARG A 65 -7.14 -12.99 -1.46
C ARG A 65 -5.74 -13.42 -1.00
N ILE A 66 -4.91 -12.48 -0.55
CA ILE A 66 -3.60 -12.77 0.05
C ILE A 66 -3.79 -13.42 1.42
N ALA A 67 -4.64 -12.85 2.26
CA ALA A 67 -4.82 -13.30 3.63
C ALA A 67 -5.62 -14.60 3.77
N ASP A 68 -6.46 -14.95 2.78
CA ASP A 68 -7.43 -16.08 2.85
C ASP A 68 -6.84 -17.42 3.31
N HIS A 69 -5.55 -17.64 3.05
CA HIS A 69 -4.89 -18.91 3.37
C HIS A 69 -3.68 -18.76 4.30
N LEU A 70 -3.41 -17.54 4.76
CA LEU A 70 -2.35 -17.26 5.71
C LEU A 70 -2.85 -17.50 7.15
N SER A 71 -1.93 -17.87 8.05
CA SER A 71 -2.25 -17.97 9.46
C SER A 71 -2.67 -16.61 10.04
N PRO A 72 -3.85 -16.50 10.65
CA PRO A 72 -4.31 -15.24 11.22
C PRO A 72 -3.55 -14.82 12.49
N ARG A 73 -2.76 -15.70 13.08
CA ARG A 73 -1.93 -15.38 14.25
C ARG A 73 -0.74 -14.52 13.86
N GLU A 74 -0.15 -14.81 12.71
CA GLU A 74 1.06 -14.16 12.20
C GLU A 74 0.76 -13.23 11.02
N THR A 75 -0.54 -13.01 10.70
CA THR A 75 -0.95 -12.08 9.64
C THR A 75 -1.93 -11.08 10.20
N ARG A 76 -1.60 -9.79 10.05
CA ARG A 76 -2.48 -8.70 10.45
C ARG A 76 -2.89 -7.86 9.24
N ILE A 77 -4.17 -7.52 9.17
CA ILE A 77 -4.71 -6.55 8.21
C ILE A 77 -4.92 -5.25 8.97
N VAL A 78 -4.32 -4.17 8.49
CA VAL A 78 -4.36 -2.85 9.11
C VAL A 78 -5.01 -1.87 8.14
N ALA A 79 -6.12 -1.27 8.56
CA ALA A 79 -6.84 -0.23 7.83
C ALA A 79 -7.22 0.87 8.80
N LEU A 80 -6.37 1.88 8.95
CA LEU A 80 -6.61 2.99 9.87
C LEU A 80 -7.53 4.02 9.22
N GLY A 81 -8.57 4.39 9.93
CA GLY A 81 -9.49 5.45 9.54
C GLY A 81 -8.91 6.86 9.70
N LYS A 82 -9.79 7.87 9.71
CA LYS A 82 -9.42 9.26 10.00
C LYS A 82 -8.64 9.33 11.33
N PRO A 83 -7.58 10.16 11.42
CA PRO A 83 -6.89 10.41 12.68
C PRO A 83 -7.84 10.90 13.77
N SER A 84 -7.70 10.38 14.98
CA SER A 84 -8.38 10.88 16.17
C SER A 84 -7.76 12.21 16.63
N ASP A 85 -8.44 12.92 17.55
CA ASP A 85 -7.91 14.15 18.15
C ASP A 85 -6.58 13.91 18.89
N ARG A 86 -6.35 12.71 19.38
CA ARG A 86 -5.08 12.33 19.98
C ARG A 86 -4.00 12.14 18.90
N ASP A 87 -4.35 11.47 17.77
CA ASP A 87 -3.41 11.23 16.68
C ASP A 87 -2.94 12.55 16.06
N THR A 88 -3.85 13.53 15.92
CA THR A 88 -3.50 14.84 15.34
C THR A 88 -2.54 15.64 16.20
N ARG A 89 -2.48 15.38 17.53
CA ARG A 89 -1.56 16.02 18.49
C ARG A 89 -0.33 15.19 18.80
N SER A 90 -0.19 14.04 18.14
CA SER A 90 0.94 13.11 18.31
C SER A 90 1.87 13.17 17.11
N TRP A 91 3.06 12.64 17.26
CA TRP A 91 3.93 12.42 16.12
C TRP A 91 3.23 11.53 15.08
N TYR A 92 3.21 11.97 13.83
CA TYR A 92 2.33 11.38 12.81
C TYR A 92 2.47 9.86 12.65
N PHE A 93 3.71 9.36 12.65
CA PHE A 93 3.96 7.93 12.47
C PHE A 93 3.60 7.09 13.70
N GLN A 94 3.38 7.72 14.86
CA GLN A 94 3.08 7.02 16.11
C GLN A 94 1.82 6.15 16.01
N ARG A 95 0.82 6.58 15.24
CA ARG A 95 -0.41 5.81 15.05
C ARG A 95 -0.20 4.52 14.27
N TYR A 96 0.87 4.43 13.47
CA TYR A 96 1.22 3.25 12.66
C TYR A 96 2.18 2.31 13.39
N ALA A 97 3.02 2.81 14.26
CA ALA A 97 4.04 2.05 14.97
C ALA A 97 3.51 0.79 15.70
N PRO A 98 2.36 0.82 16.42
CA PRO A 98 1.82 -0.36 17.09
C PRO A 98 1.36 -1.48 16.14
N HIS A 99 1.24 -1.18 14.85
CA HIS A 99 0.77 -2.11 13.84
C HIS A 99 1.90 -2.68 12.97
N LEU A 100 3.15 -2.28 13.22
CA LEU A 100 4.31 -2.82 12.51
C LEU A 100 4.51 -4.29 12.86
N PRO A 101 5.02 -5.12 11.92
CA PRO A 101 5.18 -6.55 12.15
C PRO A 101 6.30 -6.82 13.16
N ALA A 102 6.08 -7.76 14.06
CA ALA A 102 7.10 -8.39 14.86
C ALA A 102 7.77 -9.55 14.09
N ASP A 103 8.76 -10.21 14.71
CA ASP A 103 9.44 -11.35 14.10
C ASP A 103 8.46 -12.48 13.73
N GLY A 104 8.55 -12.93 12.49
CA GLY A 104 7.66 -13.94 11.92
C GLY A 104 6.31 -13.44 11.45
N GLU A 105 6.00 -12.15 11.59
CA GLU A 105 4.71 -11.59 11.23
C GLU A 105 4.70 -10.95 9.83
N ILE A 106 3.50 -10.97 9.23
CA ILE A 106 3.15 -10.26 8.00
C ILE A 106 2.07 -9.23 8.33
N ALA A 107 2.34 -7.96 8.09
CA ALA A 107 1.36 -6.88 8.21
C ALA A 107 0.94 -6.40 6.81
N LEU A 108 -0.37 -6.45 6.52
CA LEU A 108 -0.97 -6.00 5.26
C LEU A 108 -1.68 -4.68 5.52
N PHE A 109 -1.14 -3.58 5.04
CA PHE A 109 -1.71 -2.25 5.22
C PHE A 109 -2.60 -1.88 4.04
N ASN A 110 -3.88 -1.66 4.30
CA ASN A 110 -4.79 -1.02 3.36
C ASN A 110 -4.70 0.49 3.56
N ARG A 111 -3.95 1.17 2.71
CA ARG A 111 -3.43 2.52 2.91
C ARG A 111 -2.41 2.56 4.06
N SER A 112 -1.67 3.64 4.16
CA SER A 112 -0.61 3.78 5.16
C SER A 112 -0.41 5.23 5.57
N TRP A 113 0.77 5.54 6.09
CA TRP A 113 1.23 6.91 6.34
C TRP A 113 1.22 7.80 5.10
N TYR A 114 1.16 7.25 3.89
CA TYR A 114 1.00 8.03 2.66
C TYR A 114 -0.36 8.73 2.56
N ASN A 115 -1.31 8.44 3.44
CA ASN A 115 -2.54 9.23 3.58
C ASN A 115 -2.25 10.72 3.81
N ARG A 116 -1.15 11.05 4.52
CA ARG A 116 -0.70 12.43 4.78
C ARG A 116 -0.37 13.19 3.49
N ALA A 117 0.14 12.51 2.47
CA ALA A 117 0.45 13.08 1.17
C ALA A 117 -0.71 12.91 0.15
N GLY A 118 -1.71 12.14 0.48
CA GLY A 118 -2.79 11.74 -0.41
C GLY A 118 -4.15 12.28 0.00
N VAL A 119 -4.90 11.48 0.73
CA VAL A 119 -6.29 11.78 1.06
C VAL A 119 -6.45 12.90 2.11
N GLU A 120 -5.53 13.00 3.07
CA GLU A 120 -5.67 13.96 4.17
C GLU A 120 -5.65 15.43 3.71
N PRO A 121 -4.75 15.88 2.81
CA PRO A 121 -4.78 17.22 2.25
C PRO A 121 -6.06 17.50 1.45
N VAL A 122 -6.52 16.53 0.66
CA VAL A 122 -7.72 16.68 -0.16
C VAL A 122 -8.96 16.89 0.70
N MET A 123 -9.02 16.20 1.83
CA MET A 123 -10.11 16.28 2.79
C MET A 123 -9.97 17.47 3.76
N GLY A 124 -8.90 18.26 3.65
CA GLY A 124 -8.64 19.39 4.55
C GLY A 124 -8.33 18.99 6.00
N PHE A 125 -7.80 17.78 6.20
CA PHE A 125 -7.47 17.29 7.55
C PHE A 125 -6.10 17.76 8.03
N VAL A 126 -5.27 18.28 7.13
CA VAL A 126 -3.89 18.70 7.40
C VAL A 126 -3.54 19.96 6.62
N SER A 127 -2.61 20.73 7.14
CA SER A 127 -2.05 21.91 6.51
C SER A 127 -0.96 21.53 5.50
N ASP A 128 -0.66 22.44 4.57
CA ASP A 128 0.45 22.28 3.62
C ASP A 128 1.79 22.10 4.33
N GLN A 129 1.99 22.79 5.46
CA GLN A 129 3.21 22.67 6.27
C GLN A 129 3.38 21.27 6.87
N GLU A 130 2.30 20.61 7.29
CA GLU A 130 2.35 19.24 7.79
C GLU A 130 2.63 18.23 6.68
N VAL A 131 2.17 18.52 5.46
CA VAL A 131 2.47 17.72 4.27
C VAL A 131 3.95 17.82 3.92
N GLU A 132 4.53 19.02 3.91
CA GLU A 132 5.97 19.22 3.68
C GLU A 132 6.81 18.50 4.75
N ALA A 133 6.47 18.68 6.03
CA ALA A 133 7.13 17.96 7.12
C ALA A 133 7.04 16.43 6.98
N PHE A 134 5.96 15.92 6.43
CA PHE A 134 5.82 14.49 6.13
C PHE A 134 6.82 14.07 5.04
N TYR A 135 6.93 14.83 3.95
CA TYR A 135 7.86 14.52 2.87
C TYR A 135 9.31 14.46 3.35
N ASP A 136 9.69 15.37 4.22
CA ASP A 136 11.03 15.41 4.79
C ASP A 136 11.36 14.19 5.65
N ASN A 137 10.36 13.63 6.32
CA ASN A 137 10.56 12.59 7.34
C ASN A 137 10.27 11.16 6.87
N VAL A 138 9.40 10.96 5.89
CA VAL A 138 8.93 9.61 5.52
C VAL A 138 10.07 8.71 5.04
N GLY A 139 11.01 9.26 4.28
CA GLY A 139 12.17 8.50 3.79
C GLY A 139 13.05 7.99 4.94
N ALA A 140 13.31 8.84 5.93
CA ALA A 140 14.09 8.49 7.11
C ALA A 140 13.36 7.44 7.98
N PHE A 141 12.04 7.59 8.14
CA PHE A 141 11.21 6.64 8.87
C PHE A 141 11.27 5.23 8.25
N GLU A 142 11.04 5.13 6.95
CA GLU A 142 11.09 3.84 6.25
C GLU A 142 12.51 3.24 6.26
N GLN A 143 13.53 4.08 6.10
CA GLN A 143 14.92 3.64 6.16
C GLN A 143 15.26 3.06 7.55
N MET A 144 14.74 3.65 8.61
CA MET A 144 14.92 3.15 9.97
C MET A 144 14.30 1.75 10.12
N LEU A 145 13.10 1.52 9.62
CA LEU A 145 12.44 0.21 9.63
C LEU A 145 13.22 -0.83 8.83
N VAL A 146 13.72 -0.46 7.66
CA VAL A 146 14.52 -1.37 6.81
C VAL A 146 15.84 -1.73 7.46
N ARG A 147 16.51 -0.77 8.09
CA ARG A 147 17.77 -1.01 8.83
C ARG A 147 17.55 -1.93 10.03
N ASP A 148 16.40 -1.85 10.65
CA ASP A 148 15.98 -2.74 11.74
C ASP A 148 15.52 -4.13 11.24
N GLY A 149 15.60 -4.40 9.93
CA GLY A 149 15.36 -5.70 9.33
C GLY A 149 13.92 -5.92 8.82
N THR A 150 13.06 -4.90 8.86
CA THR A 150 11.72 -4.99 8.28
C THR A 150 11.77 -4.97 6.75
N GLN A 151 11.18 -5.96 6.11
CA GLN A 151 11.03 -6.00 4.65
C GLN A 151 9.78 -5.23 4.25
N ILE A 152 9.94 -4.09 3.60
CA ILE A 152 8.81 -3.25 3.15
C ILE A 152 8.54 -3.50 1.67
N LEU A 153 7.33 -3.93 1.36
CA LEU A 153 6.81 -4.09 -0.01
C LEU A 153 5.69 -3.09 -0.22
N LYS A 154 5.76 -2.30 -1.29
CA LYS A 154 4.77 -1.28 -1.60
C LYS A 154 4.14 -1.56 -2.96
N TYR A 155 2.82 -1.63 -3.00
CA TYR A 155 2.03 -1.82 -4.21
C TYR A 155 1.08 -0.64 -4.40
N TYR A 156 1.08 -0.07 -5.59
CA TYR A 156 0.13 0.95 -5.98
C TYR A 156 -0.84 0.37 -7.02
N LEU A 157 -2.11 0.29 -6.66
CA LEU A 157 -3.16 -0.17 -7.57
C LEU A 157 -3.69 1.05 -8.34
N ASP A 158 -3.29 1.15 -9.59
CA ASP A 158 -3.70 2.22 -10.48
C ASP A 158 -4.88 1.76 -11.34
N ILE A 159 -5.97 2.53 -11.31
CA ILE A 159 -7.13 2.36 -12.19
C ILE A 159 -7.41 3.67 -12.92
N SER A 160 -8.03 3.59 -14.10
CA SER A 160 -8.45 4.78 -14.82
C SER A 160 -9.54 5.53 -14.03
N ARG A 161 -9.71 6.83 -14.34
CA ARG A 161 -10.79 7.62 -13.75
C ARG A 161 -12.17 7.05 -14.13
N ASP A 162 -12.30 6.62 -15.38
CA ASP A 162 -13.57 6.09 -15.90
C ASP A 162 -13.92 4.78 -15.21
N GLU A 163 -12.95 3.90 -14.98
CA GLU A 163 -13.14 2.68 -14.21
C GLU A 163 -13.47 2.97 -12.75
N GLN A 164 -12.81 3.94 -12.13
CA GLN A 164 -13.15 4.38 -10.78
C GLN A 164 -14.59 4.86 -10.68
N ILE A 165 -15.06 5.66 -11.64
CA ILE A 165 -16.44 6.15 -11.70
C ILE A 165 -17.40 4.98 -11.90
N HIS A 166 -17.09 4.07 -12.82
CA HIS A 166 -17.91 2.88 -13.09
C HIS A 166 -18.08 1.99 -11.85
N VAL A 167 -17.01 1.69 -11.14
CA VAL A 167 -17.06 0.90 -9.91
C VAL A 167 -17.79 1.66 -8.79
N ALA A 168 -17.59 2.97 -8.69
CA ALA A 168 -18.23 3.81 -7.69
C ALA A 168 -19.75 3.93 -7.91
N THR A 169 -20.19 4.05 -9.15
CA THR A 169 -21.64 4.08 -9.50
C THR A 169 -22.32 2.74 -9.29
N ASN A 170 -21.59 1.64 -9.46
CA ASN A 170 -22.10 0.29 -9.20
C ASN A 170 -22.04 -0.11 -7.70
N SER A 171 -21.36 0.66 -6.88
CA SER A 171 -21.23 0.47 -5.43
C SER A 171 -22.04 1.57 -4.74
N LEU A 172 -23.17 1.25 -4.15
CA LEU A 172 -24.07 2.15 -3.39
C LEU A 172 -23.39 2.91 -2.22
N VAL A 173 -22.08 2.76 -2.05
CA VAL A 173 -21.29 3.36 -0.95
C VAL A 173 -20.73 4.75 -1.29
N CYS A 174 -20.74 5.17 -2.56
CA CYS A 174 -20.11 6.44 -2.98
C CYS A 174 -21.04 7.66 -3.04
N ALA A 175 -22.30 7.56 -2.68
CA ALA A 175 -23.22 8.68 -2.70
C ALA A 175 -22.92 9.80 -1.66
N ASP A 176 -22.10 9.50 -0.65
CA ASP A 176 -21.85 10.43 0.49
C ASP A 176 -20.47 11.11 0.48
N MET A 177 -19.54 10.73 -0.37
CA MET A 177 -18.26 11.42 -0.45
C MET A 177 -18.26 12.41 -1.58
N GLY A 178 -18.60 13.66 -1.29
CA GLY A 178 -18.61 14.79 -2.22
C GLY A 178 -17.27 15.07 -2.90
N LEU A 179 -16.86 14.22 -3.81
CA LEU A 179 -15.73 14.43 -4.71
C LEU A 179 -16.06 15.52 -5.74
N ARG A 180 -16.09 16.77 -5.31
CA ARG A 180 -16.12 17.94 -6.19
C ARG A 180 -14.70 18.48 -6.27
N SER A 181 -14.05 18.25 -7.38
CA SER A 181 -13.07 19.09 -8.06
C SER A 181 -12.01 18.28 -8.79
N SER A 182 -12.03 18.37 -10.10
CA SER A 182 -11.09 17.70 -11.03
C SER A 182 -9.62 18.15 -10.87
N ASN A 183 -9.38 19.36 -10.36
CA ASN A 183 -8.04 19.95 -10.26
C ASN A 183 -7.21 19.40 -9.10
N SER A 184 -7.84 19.01 -8.00
CA SER A 184 -7.12 18.43 -6.84
C SER A 184 -6.63 17.02 -7.11
N LEU A 185 -7.40 16.22 -7.85
CA LEU A 185 -7.04 14.84 -8.18
C LEU A 185 -5.86 14.75 -9.15
N ASP A 186 -5.74 15.70 -10.10
CA ASP A 186 -4.60 15.74 -11.02
C ASP A 186 -3.31 16.21 -10.35
N LYS A 187 -3.40 17.13 -9.39
CA LYS A 187 -2.26 17.53 -8.54
C LYS A 187 -1.79 16.35 -7.67
N LEU A 188 -2.71 15.64 -7.04
CA LEU A 188 -2.43 14.42 -6.29
C LEU A 188 -1.77 13.35 -7.14
N ARG A 189 -2.31 13.09 -8.34
CA ARG A 189 -1.76 12.10 -9.27
C ARG A 189 -0.31 12.41 -9.64
N LYS A 190 0.02 13.67 -9.96
CA LYS A 190 1.39 14.09 -10.29
C LYS A 190 2.31 14.06 -9.07
N ALA A 191 1.86 14.60 -7.95
CA ALA A 191 2.66 14.64 -6.72
C ALA A 191 2.91 13.23 -6.18
N THR A 192 1.88 12.40 -6.07
CA THR A 192 2.02 11.04 -5.50
C THR A 192 2.85 10.13 -6.38
N ILE A 193 2.64 10.15 -7.72
CA ILE A 193 3.41 9.32 -8.65
C ILE A 193 4.86 9.78 -8.71
N ASN A 194 5.11 11.07 -8.88
CA ASN A 194 6.47 11.59 -8.98
C ASN A 194 7.23 11.41 -7.67
N TRP A 195 6.56 11.64 -6.54
CA TRP A 195 7.19 11.57 -5.24
C TRP A 195 7.45 10.13 -4.76
N ILE A 196 6.55 9.19 -5.03
CA ILE A 196 6.77 7.76 -4.74
C ILE A 196 7.86 7.18 -5.66
N MET A 197 8.00 7.69 -6.87
CA MET A 197 8.98 7.20 -7.85
C MET A 197 10.34 7.91 -7.77
N GLU A 198 10.41 9.15 -7.31
CA GLU A 198 11.64 9.95 -7.32
C GLU A 198 12.74 9.45 -6.36
N PRO A 199 12.45 9.07 -5.09
CA PRO A 199 13.45 8.46 -4.22
C PRO A 199 13.96 7.11 -4.73
N LEU A 200 13.12 6.39 -5.48
CA LEU A 200 13.47 5.09 -6.06
C LEU A 200 14.33 5.22 -7.31
N SER A 201 14.16 6.32 -8.07
CA SER A 201 14.97 6.60 -9.28
C SER A 201 16.37 7.14 -8.95
N LYS A 202 16.54 7.77 -7.81
CA LYS A 202 17.83 8.36 -7.37
C LYS A 202 18.73 7.37 -6.64
N ASN A 203 18.43 6.07 -6.65
CA ASN A 203 19.33 4.99 -6.19
C ASN A 203 19.94 5.23 -4.79
N THR A 204 19.19 5.82 -3.88
CA THR A 204 19.66 6.14 -2.53
C THR A 204 19.65 4.91 -1.61
N TYR A 205 19.03 3.84 -2.03
CA TYR A 205 19.05 2.53 -1.35
C TYR A 205 19.91 1.57 -2.17
N GLY A 206 21.20 1.65 -1.93
CA GLY A 206 22.21 0.92 -2.68
C GLY A 206 21.94 -0.58 -2.80
N ASP A 207 22.37 -1.16 -3.91
CA ASP A 207 22.38 -2.58 -4.26
C ASP A 207 22.97 -3.54 -3.22
N LYS A 208 23.44 -3.01 -2.10
CA LYS A 208 24.10 -3.73 -1.01
C LYS A 208 23.21 -4.75 -0.28
N TYR A 209 21.89 -4.64 -0.39
CA TYR A 209 20.95 -5.51 0.33
C TYR A 209 20.24 -6.53 -0.54
N LEU A 210 20.41 -6.45 -1.87
CA LEU A 210 19.80 -7.39 -2.81
C LEU A 210 20.72 -8.55 -3.23
N SER A 211 22.00 -8.51 -2.86
CA SER A 211 22.98 -9.54 -3.26
C SER A 211 23.14 -10.69 -2.25
N LYS A 212 22.44 -10.69 -1.15
CA LYS A 212 22.39 -11.87 -0.29
C LYS A 212 21.25 -12.77 -0.73
N LYS A 213 21.67 -13.79 -1.48
CA LYS A 213 20.91 -14.92 -2.04
C LYS A 213 19.75 -15.37 -1.15
N PHE A 214 18.58 -15.44 -1.80
CA PHE A 214 17.53 -16.35 -1.42
C PHE A 214 17.88 -17.78 -1.79
#